data_2e345ca280b23b67cf89dbb977d53b97
#
_entry.id   2e345ca280b23b67cf89dbb977d53b97
#
_cell.length_a   1.000
_cell.length_b   1.000
_cell.length_c   1.000
_cell.angle_alpha   90.00
_cell.angle_beta   90.00
_cell.angle_gamma   90.00
#
_symmetry.space_group_name_H-M   'P 1'
#
loop_
_entity.id
_entity.type
_entity.pdbx_description
1 polymer ?
#
loop_
_entity_poly.entity_id
_entity_poly.type
_entity_poly.pdbx_seq_one_letter_code
_entity_poly.pdbx_strand_id
1 'polypeptide(L)'
;MRMTIKRTVVIPDLQCPYEDAQLVKNLAAFIKSFRPDAVLTIGDEIDLPQISRWHENQPGWYEQTLAADRDRTVDVLWELTQHVREAHMVRSNHCDRLYNVIMKKIPAFMSLPELKLEKFLKLDELGIKYWKEPMPIAKGWVAIHGDLGALNPNPGMSALNQSKRMGVSVIMGHTHRAGRSAVSEAYNGSVRRVLHGVEVGHAMNVKAAKYVSSPNWQQAFAIVTEHNKNVQVDLIYVEKDGTFLVYGKRYGRAR
;
A
#
# COMPACT_ATOMS: atom_id res chain seq x y z
N MET A 1 -17.87 -27.66 -9.69
CA MET A 1 -17.45 -26.45 -8.94
C MET A 1 -16.77 -25.49 -9.93
N ARG A 2 -17.33 -24.31 -10.20
CA ARG A 2 -16.69 -23.35 -11.12
C ARG A 2 -15.37 -22.91 -10.49
N MET A 3 -14.27 -23.11 -11.19
CA MET A 3 -12.96 -22.60 -10.77
C MET A 3 -12.97 -21.07 -10.89
N THR A 4 -12.97 -20.39 -9.76
CA THR A 4 -12.93 -18.92 -9.73
C THR A 4 -11.49 -18.47 -9.54
N ILE A 5 -11.02 -17.65 -10.46
CA ILE A 5 -9.76 -16.91 -10.31
C ILE A 5 -10.14 -15.56 -9.68
N LYS A 6 -9.52 -15.22 -8.55
CA LYS A 6 -9.65 -13.89 -7.93
C LYS A 6 -8.33 -13.13 -8.12
N ARG A 7 -8.40 -11.90 -8.62
CA ARG A 7 -7.25 -11.01 -8.82
C ARG A 7 -7.40 -9.76 -8.00
N THR A 8 -6.40 -9.47 -7.18
CA THR A 8 -6.32 -8.22 -6.40
C THR A 8 -5.10 -7.44 -6.84
N VAL A 9 -5.29 -6.18 -7.25
CA VAL A 9 -4.19 -5.24 -7.49
C VAL A 9 -3.87 -4.56 -6.15
N VAL A 10 -2.59 -4.63 -5.74
CA VAL A 10 -2.10 -4.05 -4.49
C VAL A 10 -1.29 -2.80 -4.80
N ILE A 11 -1.81 -1.65 -4.38
CA ILE A 11 -1.20 -0.33 -4.58
C ILE A 11 -0.39 0.01 -3.33
N PRO A 12 0.91 0.29 -3.46
CA PRO A 12 1.75 0.67 -2.32
C PRO A 12 1.64 2.16 -1.99
N ASP A 13 2.33 2.53 -0.96
CA ASP A 13 2.55 3.84 -0.36
C ASP A 13 2.45 5.00 -1.37
N LEU A 14 1.29 5.66 -1.42
CA LEU A 14 1.00 6.80 -2.30
C LEU A 14 1.58 8.08 -1.73
N GLN A 15 1.44 8.25 -0.41
CA GLN A 15 1.92 9.40 0.36
C GLN A 15 1.44 10.75 -0.21
N CYS A 16 0.16 10.85 -0.56
CA CYS A 16 -0.41 12.11 -1.04
C CYS A 16 -0.11 13.26 -0.04
N PRO A 17 0.36 14.40 -0.52
CA PRO A 17 0.37 14.90 -1.89
C PRO A 17 1.65 14.58 -2.70
N TYR A 18 2.49 13.66 -2.24
CA TYR A 18 3.75 13.30 -2.90
C TYR A 18 3.62 12.10 -3.86
N GLU A 19 2.42 11.68 -4.18
CA GLU A 19 2.21 10.59 -5.14
C GLU A 19 2.75 10.94 -6.53
N ASP A 20 3.11 9.94 -7.30
CA ASP A 20 3.43 10.10 -8.71
C ASP A 20 2.13 10.19 -9.53
N ALA A 21 1.70 11.40 -9.83
CA ALA A 21 0.42 11.65 -10.51
C ALA A 21 0.33 10.97 -11.89
N GLN A 22 1.46 10.79 -12.61
CA GLN A 22 1.44 10.06 -13.88
C GLN A 22 1.27 8.56 -13.64
N LEU A 23 1.93 8.01 -12.62
CA LEU A 23 1.75 6.60 -12.24
C LEU A 23 0.32 6.32 -11.78
N VAL A 24 -0.29 7.21 -10.97
CA VAL A 24 -1.69 7.09 -10.55
C VAL A 24 -2.62 7.00 -11.76
N LYS A 25 -2.48 7.90 -12.75
CA LYS A 25 -3.26 7.86 -13.99
C LYS A 25 -3.06 6.55 -14.77
N ASN A 26 -1.82 6.10 -14.86
CA ASN A 26 -1.48 4.86 -15.56
C ASN A 26 -2.05 3.63 -14.84
N LEU A 27 -2.00 3.60 -13.50
CA LEU A 27 -2.61 2.55 -12.67
C LEU A 27 -4.14 2.54 -12.81
N ALA A 28 -4.79 3.70 -12.75
CA ALA A 28 -6.25 3.81 -12.94
C ALA A 28 -6.69 3.28 -14.32
N ALA A 29 -5.96 3.67 -15.38
CA ALA A 29 -6.22 3.17 -16.73
C ALA A 29 -5.96 1.65 -16.85
N PHE A 30 -4.92 1.15 -16.19
CA PHE A 30 -4.64 -0.28 -16.10
C PHE A 30 -5.75 -1.02 -15.38
N ILE A 31 -6.15 -0.60 -14.19
CA ILE A 31 -7.22 -1.21 -13.39
C ILE A 31 -8.52 -1.28 -14.20
N LYS A 32 -8.89 -0.18 -14.86
CA LYS A 32 -10.08 -0.13 -15.73
C LYS A 32 -10.04 -1.17 -16.85
N SER A 33 -8.87 -1.39 -17.48
CA SER A 33 -8.71 -2.34 -18.60
C SER A 33 -8.50 -3.78 -18.13
N PHE A 34 -7.76 -3.98 -17.03
CA PHE A 34 -7.43 -5.28 -16.46
C PHE A 34 -8.61 -5.92 -15.72
N ARG A 35 -9.50 -5.08 -15.16
CA ARG A 35 -10.71 -5.49 -14.42
C ARG A 35 -10.40 -6.50 -13.31
N PRO A 36 -9.55 -6.14 -12.33
CA PRO A 36 -9.36 -7.01 -11.17
C PRO A 36 -10.65 -7.13 -10.36
N ASP A 37 -10.76 -8.16 -9.54
CA ASP A 37 -11.89 -8.33 -8.62
C ASP A 37 -11.83 -7.34 -7.47
N ALA A 38 -10.61 -6.98 -7.04
CA ALA A 38 -10.37 -6.05 -5.95
C ALA A 38 -9.16 -5.14 -6.18
N VAL A 39 -9.17 -3.98 -5.53
CA VAL A 39 -8.01 -3.12 -5.30
C VAL A 39 -7.78 -3.04 -3.80
N LEU A 40 -6.52 -3.16 -3.39
CA LEU A 40 -6.06 -2.95 -2.02
C LEU A 40 -5.00 -1.84 -2.03
N THR A 41 -5.22 -0.77 -1.27
CA THR A 41 -4.14 0.15 -0.89
C THR A 41 -3.52 -0.34 0.43
N ILE A 42 -2.18 -0.43 0.46
CA ILE A 42 -1.49 -1.16 1.53
C ILE A 42 -0.96 -0.24 2.65
N GLY A 43 -1.61 0.92 2.82
CA GLY A 43 -1.27 1.93 3.81
C GLY A 43 -0.45 3.08 3.22
N ASP A 44 -0.29 4.12 4.03
CA ASP A 44 0.42 5.36 3.69
C ASP A 44 -0.13 6.03 2.42
N GLU A 45 -1.46 6.08 2.31
CA GLU A 45 -2.16 6.79 1.24
C GLU A 45 -1.99 8.31 1.35
N ILE A 46 -1.92 8.81 2.59
CA ILE A 46 -1.73 10.24 2.91
C ILE A 46 -0.50 10.42 3.79
N ASP A 47 0.29 11.47 3.52
CA ASP A 47 1.52 11.74 4.30
C ASP A 47 1.28 12.61 5.54
N LEU A 48 0.38 13.60 5.48
CA LEU A 48 0.08 14.54 6.57
C LEU A 48 1.32 15.28 7.10
N PRO A 49 2.10 15.96 6.24
CA PRO A 49 3.33 16.64 6.65
C PRO A 49 3.10 17.72 7.70
N GLN A 50 1.93 18.41 7.67
CA GLN A 50 1.57 19.52 8.60
C GLN A 50 1.46 19.09 10.06
N ILE A 51 1.31 17.79 10.32
CA ILE A 51 1.23 17.22 11.67
C ILE A 51 2.32 16.19 11.93
N SER A 52 3.30 16.09 11.04
CA SER A 52 4.44 15.21 11.17
C SER A 52 5.55 15.87 11.98
N ARG A 53 6.03 15.21 13.03
CA ARG A 53 7.19 15.67 13.81
C ARG A 53 8.47 15.86 12.97
N TRP A 54 8.56 15.17 11.83
CA TRP A 54 9.72 15.23 10.94
C TRP A 54 9.73 16.49 10.07
N HIS A 55 8.58 17.14 9.89
CA HIS A 55 8.42 18.38 9.14
C HIS A 55 8.31 19.61 10.04
N GLU A 56 8.40 19.43 11.36
CA GLU A 56 8.30 20.53 12.33
C GLU A 56 9.36 21.62 12.00
N ASN A 57 8.88 22.85 11.80
CA ASN A 57 9.70 24.00 11.38
C ASN A 57 10.39 23.86 10.00
N GLN A 58 9.95 22.92 9.14
CA GLN A 58 10.40 22.80 7.75
C GLN A 58 9.37 23.44 6.79
N PRO A 59 9.79 23.89 5.59
CA PRO A 59 8.86 24.48 4.61
C PRO A 59 7.62 23.62 4.33
N GLY A 60 7.76 22.31 4.21
CA GLY A 60 6.65 21.38 3.97
C GLY A 60 5.56 21.39 5.05
N TRP A 61 5.84 21.94 6.23
CA TRP A 61 4.83 22.10 7.27
C TRP A 61 3.80 23.19 6.93
N TYR A 62 4.16 24.15 6.09
CA TYR A 62 3.36 25.34 5.77
C TYR A 62 2.91 25.40 4.30
N GLU A 63 3.45 24.52 3.45
CA GLU A 63 3.24 24.60 1.98
C GLU A 63 1.81 24.24 1.58
N GLN A 64 1.14 23.37 2.32
CA GLN A 64 -0.22 22.92 2.01
C GLN A 64 -1.08 22.82 3.28
N THR A 65 -2.40 22.67 3.10
CA THR A 65 -3.34 22.48 4.19
C THR A 65 -3.76 21.02 4.33
N LEU A 66 -4.14 20.61 5.55
CA LEU A 66 -4.71 19.27 5.78
C LEU A 66 -5.92 18.98 4.89
N ALA A 67 -6.72 20.03 4.60
CA ALA A 67 -7.89 19.89 3.73
C ALA A 67 -7.48 19.58 2.29
N ALA A 68 -6.47 20.27 1.75
CA ALA A 68 -5.98 20.03 0.40
C ALA A 68 -5.38 18.64 0.24
N ASP A 69 -4.58 18.18 1.22
CA ASP A 69 -3.98 16.84 1.20
C ASP A 69 -5.04 15.75 1.32
N ARG A 70 -6.04 15.95 2.20
CA ARG A 70 -7.21 15.07 2.29
C ARG A 70 -7.94 14.97 0.96
N ASP A 71 -8.31 16.11 0.38
CA ASP A 71 -9.11 16.14 -0.84
C ASP A 71 -8.33 15.49 -2.00
N ARG A 72 -7.03 15.77 -2.10
CA ARG A 72 -6.17 15.09 -3.08
C ARG A 72 -6.12 13.58 -2.87
N THR A 73 -6.00 13.12 -1.62
CA THR A 73 -6.01 11.69 -1.29
C THR A 73 -7.33 11.04 -1.68
N VAL A 74 -8.46 11.69 -1.37
CA VAL A 74 -9.80 11.21 -1.74
C VAL A 74 -9.93 11.08 -3.26
N ASP A 75 -9.47 12.07 -4.03
CA ASP A 75 -9.48 12.03 -5.49
C ASP A 75 -8.65 10.86 -6.04
N VAL A 76 -7.44 10.65 -5.51
CA VAL A 76 -6.56 9.53 -5.92
C VAL A 76 -7.20 8.18 -5.58
N LEU A 77 -7.75 8.03 -4.39
CA LEU A 77 -8.44 6.82 -4.00
C LEU A 77 -9.65 6.53 -4.91
N TRP A 78 -10.43 7.56 -5.24
CA TRP A 78 -11.53 7.43 -6.20
C TRP A 78 -11.03 7.02 -7.59
N GLU A 79 -9.99 7.67 -8.12
CA GLU A 79 -9.40 7.31 -9.42
C GLU A 79 -9.02 5.83 -9.48
N LEU A 80 -8.44 5.29 -8.42
CA LEU A 80 -7.96 3.91 -8.35
C LEU A 80 -9.05 2.87 -8.08
N THR A 81 -10.17 3.25 -7.46
CA THR A 81 -11.15 2.28 -6.96
C THR A 81 -12.50 2.29 -7.68
N GLN A 82 -12.85 3.35 -8.42
CA GLN A 82 -14.17 3.53 -9.04
C GLN A 82 -14.59 2.42 -10.04
N HIS A 83 -13.65 1.60 -10.51
CA HIS A 83 -13.90 0.58 -11.53
C HIS A 83 -13.78 -0.87 -11.00
N VAL A 84 -13.74 -1.06 -9.69
CA VAL A 84 -13.62 -2.38 -9.07
C VAL A 84 -14.83 -2.72 -8.20
N ARG A 85 -15.03 -4.01 -7.96
CA ARG A 85 -16.15 -4.49 -7.13
C ARG A 85 -15.85 -4.39 -5.65
N GLU A 86 -14.60 -4.61 -5.26
CA GLU A 86 -14.13 -4.59 -3.88
C GLU A 86 -12.94 -3.65 -3.77
N ALA A 87 -12.99 -2.73 -2.82
CA ALA A 87 -11.89 -1.83 -2.52
C ALA A 87 -11.55 -1.93 -1.02
N HIS A 88 -10.26 -2.03 -0.74
CA HIS A 88 -9.75 -2.22 0.61
C HIS A 88 -8.59 -1.28 0.88
N MET A 89 -8.43 -0.90 2.16
CA MET A 89 -7.33 -0.13 2.68
C MET A 89 -6.89 -0.73 4.01
N VAL A 90 -5.59 -0.93 4.23
CA VAL A 90 -5.08 -1.37 5.54
C VAL A 90 -4.55 -0.18 6.34
N ARG A 91 -4.59 -0.30 7.65
CA ARG A 91 -4.05 0.67 8.60
C ARG A 91 -2.55 0.86 8.39
N SER A 92 -2.05 2.10 8.56
CA SER A 92 -0.62 2.45 8.51
C SER A 92 -0.24 3.46 9.59
N ASN A 93 1.05 3.66 9.79
CA ASN A 93 1.56 4.65 10.73
C ASN A 93 1.25 6.10 10.34
N HIS A 94 1.20 6.42 9.03
CA HIS A 94 0.79 7.75 8.57
C HIS A 94 -0.70 7.97 8.77
N CYS A 95 -1.52 6.97 8.53
CA CYS A 95 -2.95 7.02 8.84
C CYS A 95 -3.23 7.29 10.32
N ASP A 96 -2.39 6.77 11.20
CA ASP A 96 -2.51 7.00 12.65
C ASP A 96 -2.02 8.38 13.11
N ARG A 97 -1.34 9.17 12.26
CA ARG A 97 -0.79 10.48 12.65
C ARG A 97 -1.86 11.42 13.18
N LEU A 98 -2.96 11.55 12.45
CA LEU A 98 -4.06 12.44 12.84
C LEU A 98 -4.59 12.05 14.22
N TYR A 99 -4.90 10.76 14.41
CA TYR A 99 -5.35 10.23 15.69
C TYR A 99 -4.34 10.49 16.81
N ASN A 100 -3.06 10.18 16.58
CA ASN A 100 -2.00 10.33 17.58
C ASN A 100 -1.77 11.77 17.99
N VAL A 101 -1.86 12.73 17.07
CA VAL A 101 -1.73 14.17 17.37
C VAL A 101 -2.92 14.66 18.19
N ILE A 102 -4.14 14.32 17.79
CA ILE A 102 -5.36 14.69 18.52
C ILE A 102 -5.31 14.13 19.93
N MET A 103 -5.02 12.84 20.09
CA MET A 103 -4.94 12.19 21.41
C MET A 103 -3.91 12.86 22.33
N LYS A 104 -2.75 13.27 21.78
CA LYS A 104 -1.66 13.87 22.58
C LYS A 104 -1.85 15.34 22.87
N LYS A 105 -2.42 16.12 21.95
CA LYS A 105 -2.46 17.59 22.02
C LYS A 105 -3.83 18.14 22.43
N ILE A 106 -4.90 17.52 21.95
CA ILE A 106 -6.28 17.98 22.14
C ILE A 106 -7.25 16.80 22.28
N PRO A 107 -7.10 15.96 23.34
CA PRO A 107 -7.83 14.69 23.46
C PRO A 107 -9.37 14.86 23.47
N ALA A 108 -9.89 16.03 23.84
CA ALA A 108 -11.32 16.32 23.80
C ALA A 108 -11.90 16.14 22.37
N PHE A 109 -11.11 16.37 21.32
CA PHE A 109 -11.52 16.24 19.93
C PHE A 109 -11.70 14.78 19.48
N MET A 110 -11.22 13.81 20.27
CA MET A 110 -11.42 12.39 20.01
C MET A 110 -12.91 11.97 19.99
N SER A 111 -13.77 12.78 20.60
CA SER A 111 -15.22 12.56 20.59
C SER A 111 -15.88 12.91 19.26
N LEU A 112 -15.18 13.62 18.35
CA LEU A 112 -15.72 14.04 17.07
C LEU A 112 -15.55 12.93 16.02
N PRO A 113 -16.65 12.33 15.51
CA PRO A 113 -16.56 11.25 14.52
C PRO A 113 -15.88 11.67 13.20
N GLU A 114 -15.99 12.95 12.83
CA GLU A 114 -15.43 13.55 11.62
C GLU A 114 -13.90 13.46 11.56
N LEU A 115 -13.25 13.34 12.71
CA LEU A 115 -11.80 13.23 12.84
C LEU A 115 -11.30 11.77 12.81
N LYS A 116 -12.20 10.79 12.75
CA LYS A 116 -11.80 9.41 12.45
C LYS A 116 -11.31 9.32 11.02
N LEU A 117 -10.24 8.57 10.79
CA LEU A 117 -9.63 8.43 9.47
C LEU A 117 -10.65 8.05 8.39
N GLU A 118 -11.55 7.12 8.70
CA GLU A 118 -12.57 6.63 7.78
C GLU A 118 -13.50 7.76 7.29
N LYS A 119 -13.83 8.69 8.19
CA LYS A 119 -14.65 9.87 7.84
C LYS A 119 -13.81 10.96 7.20
N PHE A 120 -12.60 11.19 7.70
CA PHE A 120 -11.66 12.17 7.17
C PHE A 120 -11.34 11.88 5.69
N LEU A 121 -11.10 10.62 5.33
CA LEU A 121 -10.84 10.19 3.94
C LEU A 121 -12.08 9.76 3.17
N LYS A 122 -13.29 9.95 3.74
CA LYS A 122 -14.57 9.58 3.10
C LYS A 122 -14.63 8.12 2.60
N LEU A 123 -14.01 7.18 3.32
CA LEU A 123 -13.87 5.80 2.87
C LEU A 123 -15.21 5.11 2.64
N ASP A 124 -16.24 5.42 3.46
CA ASP A 124 -17.59 4.89 3.30
C ASP A 124 -18.23 5.37 1.97
N GLU A 125 -18.03 6.66 1.61
CA GLU A 125 -18.55 7.25 0.37
C GLU A 125 -17.86 6.63 -0.86
N LEU A 126 -16.57 6.29 -0.72
CA LEU A 126 -15.79 5.62 -1.76
C LEU A 126 -16.03 4.10 -1.82
N GLY A 127 -16.78 3.53 -0.89
CA GLY A 127 -16.99 2.09 -0.81
C GLY A 127 -15.73 1.31 -0.43
N ILE A 128 -14.77 1.94 0.26
CA ILE A 128 -13.49 1.34 0.66
C ILE A 128 -13.63 0.76 2.08
N LYS A 129 -13.37 -0.54 2.20
CA LYS A 129 -13.34 -1.21 3.50
C LYS A 129 -11.98 -1.01 4.16
N TYR A 130 -11.97 -0.35 5.32
CA TYR A 130 -10.76 -0.14 6.13
C TYR A 130 -10.49 -1.31 7.08
N TRP A 131 -9.23 -1.78 7.09
CA TRP A 131 -8.77 -2.89 7.91
C TRP A 131 -7.75 -2.39 8.93
N LYS A 132 -8.12 -2.43 10.20
CA LYS A 132 -7.21 -2.09 11.32
C LYS A 132 -6.29 -3.26 11.70
N GLU A 133 -6.78 -4.47 11.49
CA GLU A 133 -6.06 -5.72 11.69
C GLU A 133 -5.50 -6.27 10.35
N PRO A 134 -4.55 -7.23 10.38
CA PRO A 134 -4.05 -7.87 9.17
C PRO A 134 -5.18 -8.38 8.28
N MET A 135 -5.22 -7.93 7.03
CA MET A 135 -6.26 -8.30 6.07
C MET A 135 -5.96 -9.67 5.44
N PRO A 136 -6.84 -10.67 5.55
CA PRO A 136 -6.73 -11.89 4.74
C PRO A 136 -6.93 -11.56 3.27
N ILE A 137 -5.85 -11.57 2.47
CA ILE A 137 -5.90 -11.19 1.05
C ILE A 137 -6.12 -12.40 0.13
N ALA A 138 -5.58 -13.55 0.53
CA ALA A 138 -5.75 -14.83 -0.15
C ALA A 138 -5.50 -15.98 0.84
N LYS A 139 -5.77 -17.21 0.43
CA LYS A 139 -5.56 -18.38 1.29
C LYS A 139 -4.11 -18.49 1.77
N GLY A 140 -3.90 -18.42 3.10
CA GLY A 140 -2.57 -18.49 3.74
C GLY A 140 -1.71 -17.23 3.54
N TRP A 141 -2.34 -16.10 3.12
CA TRP A 141 -1.70 -14.81 2.94
C TRP A 141 -2.45 -13.69 3.65
N VAL A 142 -1.70 -12.79 4.26
CA VAL A 142 -2.23 -11.56 4.83
C VAL A 142 -1.52 -10.34 4.26
N ALA A 143 -2.26 -9.25 4.15
CA ALA A 143 -1.75 -7.93 3.83
C ALA A 143 -1.67 -7.08 5.11
N ILE A 144 -0.55 -6.40 5.29
CA ILE A 144 -0.29 -5.46 6.39
C ILE A 144 0.46 -4.26 5.82
N HIS A 145 0.48 -3.13 6.53
CA HIS A 145 1.38 -2.05 6.14
C HIS A 145 2.84 -2.40 6.43
N GLY A 146 3.16 -2.88 7.62
CA GLY A 146 4.50 -3.38 7.96
C GLY A 146 5.29 -2.54 8.96
N ASP A 147 4.74 -1.41 9.42
CA ASP A 147 5.36 -0.45 10.36
C ASP A 147 5.59 -1.00 11.77
N LEU A 148 4.90 -2.07 12.16
CA LEU A 148 5.00 -2.70 13.49
C LEU A 148 6.12 -3.74 13.59
N GLY A 149 6.92 -3.90 12.56
CA GLY A 149 8.01 -4.88 12.50
C GLY A 149 9.39 -4.26 12.36
N ALA A 150 10.41 -5.04 12.71
CA ALA A 150 11.80 -4.65 12.47
C ALA A 150 12.09 -4.63 10.96
N LEU A 151 12.73 -3.56 10.49
CA LEU A 151 13.08 -3.39 9.08
C LEU A 151 14.40 -4.10 8.76
N ASN A 152 14.47 -4.65 7.56
CA ASN A 152 15.69 -5.25 7.01
C ASN A 152 16.08 -4.49 5.73
N PRO A 153 17.36 -4.19 5.47
CA PRO A 153 17.78 -3.45 4.27
C PRO A 153 17.57 -4.23 2.96
N ASN A 154 17.50 -5.55 3.01
CA ASN A 154 17.32 -6.39 1.83
C ASN A 154 15.83 -6.50 1.47
N PRO A 155 15.42 -6.19 0.23
CA PRO A 155 14.03 -6.26 -0.20
C PRO A 155 13.39 -7.63 0.02
N GLY A 156 12.13 -7.64 0.48
CA GLY A 156 11.38 -8.85 0.81
C GLY A 156 11.68 -9.46 2.17
N MET A 157 12.79 -9.09 2.81
CA MET A 157 13.21 -9.70 4.10
C MET A 157 12.43 -9.18 5.30
N SER A 158 12.02 -7.89 5.31
CA SER A 158 11.13 -7.39 6.37
C SER A 158 9.82 -8.15 6.36
N ALA A 159 9.21 -8.31 5.19
CA ALA A 159 7.99 -9.08 5.00
C ALA A 159 8.17 -10.56 5.38
N LEU A 160 9.29 -11.19 5.01
CA LEU A 160 9.57 -12.59 5.37
C LEU A 160 9.72 -12.76 6.89
N ASN A 161 10.36 -11.81 7.58
CA ASN A 161 10.46 -11.84 9.03
C ASN A 161 9.08 -11.73 9.71
N GLN A 162 8.17 -10.89 9.19
CA GLN A 162 6.79 -10.84 9.64
C GLN A 162 6.05 -12.16 9.35
N SER A 163 6.24 -12.71 8.15
CA SER A 163 5.66 -13.99 7.75
C SER A 163 6.03 -15.13 8.71
N LYS A 164 7.30 -15.23 9.10
CA LYS A 164 7.77 -16.22 10.10
C LYS A 164 7.10 -16.03 11.46
N ARG A 165 6.93 -14.77 11.92
CA ARG A 165 6.29 -14.46 13.21
C ARG A 165 4.79 -14.78 13.19
N MET A 166 4.11 -14.50 12.08
CA MET A 166 2.67 -14.69 11.94
C MET A 166 2.29 -16.12 11.53
N GLY A 167 3.24 -16.90 11.02
CA GLY A 167 3.00 -18.26 10.53
C GLY A 167 2.21 -18.34 9.22
N VAL A 168 2.08 -17.22 8.48
CA VAL A 168 1.40 -17.10 7.19
C VAL A 168 2.23 -16.23 6.26
N SER A 169 2.04 -16.35 4.95
CA SER A 169 2.73 -15.47 3.98
C SER A 169 2.24 -14.03 4.11
N VAL A 170 3.14 -13.07 3.92
CA VAL A 170 2.86 -11.64 4.13
C VAL A 170 3.18 -10.84 2.87
N ILE A 171 2.27 -9.94 2.51
CA ILE A 171 2.50 -8.84 1.57
C ILE A 171 2.40 -7.51 2.32
N MET A 172 3.36 -6.60 2.12
CA MET A 172 3.44 -5.35 2.88
C MET A 172 4.02 -4.17 2.07
N GLY A 173 3.73 -2.94 2.52
CA GLY A 173 4.29 -1.66 2.10
C GLY A 173 5.41 -1.17 3.02
N HIS A 174 5.36 0.09 3.41
CA HIS A 174 6.15 0.78 4.43
C HIS A 174 7.65 0.95 4.11
N THR A 175 8.32 -0.06 3.61
CA THR A 175 9.76 -0.02 3.35
C THR A 175 10.12 0.72 2.08
N HIS A 176 9.14 1.01 1.23
CA HIS A 176 9.28 1.57 -0.12
C HIS A 176 10.16 0.71 -1.05
N ARG A 177 10.53 -0.50 -0.62
CA ARG A 177 11.30 -1.47 -1.40
C ARG A 177 10.37 -2.45 -2.09
N ALA A 178 10.76 -2.90 -3.27
CA ALA A 178 10.08 -3.97 -3.97
C ALA A 178 10.95 -5.23 -3.98
N GLY A 179 10.43 -6.33 -3.45
CA GLY A 179 11.15 -7.58 -3.43
C GLY A 179 10.35 -8.72 -2.82
N ARG A 180 10.78 -9.94 -3.13
CA ARG A 180 10.19 -11.17 -2.61
C ARG A 180 11.25 -12.07 -2.03
N SER A 181 10.98 -12.61 -0.86
CA SER A 181 11.81 -13.61 -0.18
C SER A 181 10.95 -14.78 0.30
N ALA A 182 11.54 -15.95 0.43
CA ALA A 182 10.82 -17.14 0.87
C ALA A 182 11.66 -18.01 1.81
N VAL A 183 10.99 -18.83 2.61
CA VAL A 183 11.60 -19.86 3.44
C VAL A 183 10.76 -21.12 3.41
N SER A 184 11.42 -22.26 3.24
CA SER A 184 10.79 -23.57 3.35
C SER A 184 10.91 -24.11 4.76
N GLU A 185 9.80 -24.52 5.34
CA GLU A 185 9.78 -25.31 6.56
C GLU A 185 9.79 -26.78 6.18
N ALA A 186 10.93 -27.42 6.37
CA ALA A 186 11.16 -28.81 5.96
C ALA A 186 11.68 -29.66 7.11
N TYR A 187 11.34 -30.92 7.09
CA TYR A 187 11.86 -31.94 8.02
C TYR A 187 11.97 -33.28 7.29
N ASN A 188 13.09 -33.97 7.53
CA ASN A 188 13.37 -35.29 6.98
C ASN A 188 13.15 -35.38 5.44
N GLY A 189 13.71 -34.42 4.69
CA GLY A 189 13.60 -34.35 3.22
C GLY A 189 12.23 -33.95 2.65
N SER A 190 11.23 -33.68 3.51
CA SER A 190 9.89 -33.27 3.11
C SER A 190 9.62 -31.82 3.46
N VAL A 191 9.18 -31.02 2.47
CA VAL A 191 8.74 -29.63 2.68
C VAL A 191 7.30 -29.65 3.18
N ARG A 192 7.07 -29.12 4.38
CA ARG A 192 5.73 -28.99 4.99
C ARG A 192 4.98 -27.81 4.44
N ARG A 193 5.66 -26.66 4.34
CA ARG A 193 5.12 -25.41 3.76
C ARG A 193 6.24 -24.48 3.32
N VAL A 194 5.87 -23.54 2.46
CA VAL A 194 6.72 -22.40 2.10
C VAL A 194 6.04 -21.13 2.56
N LEU A 195 6.75 -20.31 3.32
CA LEU A 195 6.31 -18.96 3.69
C LEU A 195 6.99 -17.93 2.78
N HIS A 196 6.22 -16.95 2.36
CA HIS A 196 6.69 -15.86 1.52
C HIS A 196 6.53 -14.51 2.21
N GLY A 197 7.51 -13.65 1.99
CA GLY A 197 7.42 -12.23 2.30
C GLY A 197 7.55 -11.41 1.01
N VAL A 198 6.62 -10.48 0.79
CA VAL A 198 6.60 -9.60 -0.37
C VAL A 198 6.50 -8.15 0.11
N GLU A 199 7.47 -7.32 -0.29
CA GLU A 199 7.44 -5.87 -0.15
C GLU A 199 7.09 -5.27 -1.51
N VAL A 200 6.08 -4.38 -1.57
CA VAL A 200 5.46 -3.97 -2.85
C VAL A 200 5.99 -2.65 -3.41
N GLY A 201 6.97 -2.01 -2.77
CA GLY A 201 7.55 -0.76 -3.25
C GLY A 201 6.76 0.48 -2.82
N HIS A 202 6.69 1.47 -3.69
CA HIS A 202 5.95 2.73 -3.48
C HIS A 202 5.40 3.28 -4.79
N ALA A 203 4.42 4.19 -4.67
CA ALA A 203 3.86 4.94 -5.80
C ALA A 203 4.11 6.46 -5.70
N MET A 204 5.12 6.87 -4.92
CA MET A 204 5.49 8.27 -4.70
C MET A 204 6.35 8.84 -5.83
N ASN A 205 6.35 10.16 -5.92
CA ASN A 205 7.40 10.95 -6.55
C ASN A 205 8.51 11.22 -5.52
N VAL A 206 9.57 10.42 -5.54
CA VAL A 206 10.69 10.49 -4.58
C VAL A 206 11.35 11.87 -4.56
N LYS A 207 11.38 12.58 -5.71
CA LYS A 207 11.95 13.93 -5.79
C LYS A 207 11.10 14.96 -5.03
N ALA A 208 9.79 14.77 -4.99
CA ALA A 208 8.88 15.64 -4.25
C ALA A 208 8.96 15.39 -2.74
N ALA A 209 9.14 14.15 -2.32
CA ALA A 209 9.17 13.75 -0.92
C ALA A 209 10.41 14.25 -0.13
N LYS A 210 11.55 14.48 -0.79
CA LYS A 210 12.80 15.16 -0.31
C LYS A 210 13.43 14.71 1.02
N TYR A 211 12.97 13.66 1.68
CA TYR A 211 13.46 13.29 3.01
C TYR A 211 14.55 12.21 3.03
N VAL A 212 15.00 11.73 1.87
CA VAL A 212 16.12 10.77 1.76
C VAL A 212 17.01 11.14 0.57
N SER A 213 18.32 11.23 0.82
CA SER A 213 19.30 11.61 -0.23
C SER A 213 19.64 10.47 -1.18
N SER A 214 19.67 9.23 -0.72
CA SER A 214 20.05 8.05 -1.51
C SER A 214 19.14 6.86 -1.17
N PRO A 215 17.86 6.90 -1.59
CA PRO A 215 16.91 5.87 -1.24
C PRO A 215 17.16 4.55 -1.98
N ASN A 216 17.14 3.44 -1.25
CA ASN A 216 17.00 2.10 -1.85
C ASN A 216 15.50 1.78 -1.99
N TRP A 217 14.79 2.53 -2.84
CA TRP A 217 13.35 2.46 -3.03
C TRP A 217 13.02 2.18 -4.49
N GLN A 218 11.96 1.41 -4.74
CA GLN A 218 11.55 1.06 -6.08
C GLN A 218 10.06 1.39 -6.28
N GLN A 219 9.74 2.09 -7.37
CA GLN A 219 8.36 2.22 -7.82
C GLN A 219 7.89 0.87 -8.37
N ALA A 220 6.88 0.30 -7.73
CA ALA A 220 6.29 -0.97 -8.13
C ALA A 220 4.88 -1.08 -7.56
N PHE A 221 4.14 -2.10 -7.96
CA PHE A 221 2.88 -2.54 -7.38
C PHE A 221 2.80 -4.07 -7.49
N ALA A 222 1.77 -4.70 -6.94
CA ALA A 222 1.64 -6.14 -7.05
C ALA A 222 0.27 -6.57 -7.59
N ILE A 223 0.24 -7.75 -8.20
CA ILE A 223 -0.99 -8.46 -8.56
C ILE A 223 -1.00 -9.77 -7.78
N VAL A 224 -1.99 -9.95 -6.92
CA VAL A 224 -2.23 -11.21 -6.21
C VAL A 224 -3.31 -11.97 -6.97
N THR A 225 -2.96 -13.15 -7.47
CA THR A 225 -3.88 -14.06 -8.15
C THR A 225 -4.11 -15.27 -7.29
N GLU A 226 -5.35 -15.48 -6.85
CA GLU A 226 -5.78 -16.71 -6.17
C GLU A 226 -6.55 -17.60 -7.12
N HIS A 227 -6.11 -18.84 -7.26
CA HIS A 227 -6.80 -19.88 -8.01
C HIS A 227 -6.90 -21.14 -7.15
N ASN A 228 -8.09 -21.45 -6.66
CA ASN A 228 -8.36 -22.52 -5.71
C ASN A 228 -7.57 -22.30 -4.39
N LYS A 229 -6.49 -23.09 -4.20
CA LYS A 229 -5.61 -23.00 -3.01
C LYS A 229 -4.24 -22.42 -3.36
N ASN A 230 -3.99 -22.14 -4.63
CA ASN A 230 -2.73 -21.61 -5.11
C ASN A 230 -2.79 -20.08 -5.15
N VAL A 231 -1.73 -19.45 -4.70
CA VAL A 231 -1.60 -17.99 -4.70
C VAL A 231 -0.31 -17.64 -5.43
N GLN A 232 -0.45 -16.80 -6.44
CA GLN A 232 0.66 -16.20 -7.16
C GLN A 232 0.70 -14.70 -6.83
N VAL A 233 1.88 -14.18 -6.57
CA VAL A 233 2.10 -12.74 -6.39
C VAL A 233 3.13 -12.29 -7.40
N ASP A 234 2.70 -11.41 -8.30
CA ASP A 234 3.54 -10.80 -9.33
C ASP A 234 3.89 -9.37 -8.89
N LEU A 235 5.18 -9.09 -8.69
CA LEU A 235 5.68 -7.73 -8.51
C LEU A 235 5.88 -7.10 -9.88
N ILE A 236 5.27 -5.94 -10.08
CA ILE A 236 5.31 -5.19 -11.33
C ILE A 236 6.11 -3.91 -11.08
N TYR A 237 7.33 -3.86 -11.62
CA TYR A 237 8.18 -2.68 -11.53
C TYR A 237 7.72 -1.62 -12.53
N VAL A 238 7.78 -0.37 -12.09
CA VAL A 238 7.45 0.79 -12.92
C VAL A 238 8.72 1.32 -13.57
N GLU A 239 8.68 1.50 -14.88
CA GLU A 239 9.77 2.06 -15.65
C GLU A 239 9.96 3.57 -15.35
N LYS A 240 11.15 4.10 -15.65
CA LYS A 240 11.47 5.53 -15.40
C LYS A 240 10.49 6.50 -16.05
N ASP A 241 9.83 6.10 -17.12
CA ASP A 241 8.84 6.89 -17.84
C ASP A 241 7.40 6.76 -17.27
N GLY A 242 7.24 6.00 -16.17
CA GLY A 242 5.95 5.77 -15.52
C GLY A 242 5.11 4.67 -16.15
N THR A 243 5.61 3.98 -17.19
CA THR A 243 4.94 2.81 -17.79
C THR A 243 5.37 1.53 -17.08
N PHE A 244 4.69 0.42 -17.36
CA PHE A 244 5.01 -0.89 -16.80
C PHE A 244 4.53 -2.02 -17.69
N LEU A 245 5.11 -3.20 -17.49
CA LEU A 245 4.76 -4.43 -18.22
C LEU A 245 3.97 -5.38 -17.34
N VAL A 246 2.83 -5.84 -17.83
CA VAL A 246 2.04 -6.90 -17.19
C VAL A 246 1.76 -7.99 -18.22
N TYR A 247 2.24 -9.20 -17.96
CA TYR A 247 2.06 -10.38 -18.84
C TYR A 247 2.43 -10.12 -20.31
N GLY A 248 3.56 -9.41 -20.52
CA GLY A 248 4.09 -9.09 -21.85
C GLY A 248 3.41 -7.91 -22.55
N LYS A 249 2.42 -7.28 -21.93
CA LYS A 249 1.77 -6.08 -22.46
C LYS A 249 2.22 -4.84 -21.70
N ARG A 250 2.60 -3.78 -22.44
CA ARG A 250 2.94 -2.47 -21.88
C ARG A 250 1.67 -1.68 -21.58
N TYR A 251 1.63 -1.06 -20.41
CA TYR A 251 0.55 -0.21 -19.93
C TYR A 251 1.08 1.17 -19.57
N GLY A 252 0.18 2.15 -19.67
CA GLY A 252 0.44 3.53 -19.32
C GLY A 252 0.96 4.36 -20.50
N ARG A 253 1.00 5.67 -20.27
CA ARG A 253 1.63 6.66 -21.15
C ARG A 253 2.95 7.08 -20.53
N ALA A 254 3.98 7.25 -21.36
CA ALA A 254 5.25 7.82 -20.92
C ALA A 254 5.05 9.27 -20.42
N ARG A 255 5.93 9.67 -19.50
CA ARG A 255 6.01 11.05 -18.97
C ARG A 255 6.42 12.03 -20.05
#